data_8bda0b6fd04538f8cf62a642b5268383
#
_entry.id   8bda0b6fd04538f8cf62a642b5268383
#
_cell.length_a   1.000
_cell.length_b   1.000
_cell.length_c   1.000
_cell.angle_alpha   90.00
_cell.angle_beta   90.00
_cell.angle_gamma   90.00
#
_symmetry.space_group_name_H-M   'P 1'
#
loop_
_entity.id
_entity.type
_entity.pdbx_description
1 polymer ?
#
loop_
_entity_poly.entity_id
_entity_poly.type
_entity_poly.pdbx_seq_one_letter_code
_entity_poly.pdbx_strand_id
1 'polypeptide(L)'
;MSETPELPEPRTYAVRTYGCQMNEHDSERIAGLLEADGLTRAASEDEADIIVLNTCCIRENADNKLYGALGNLKVLKEKRPHVQVAVGGCLAQKDRDLIQQRAGHVDVVFGTHNVHRAVELLDEARQNGSVIEILEEVVRDDAELFPSALPTRRDEDHSAWVTLQIGCDNSCAFCIVPSVRGQEISRPFGQLVSEIEDLSGDGVTEITLLGQNVNSYGRDLTLRLRPEAPSGTDQTEAGQLWAQDETRR
;
A
#
# COMPACT_ATOMS: atom_id res chain seq x y z
N MET A 1 -22.34 -32.69 17.47
CA MET A 1 -21.23 -31.72 17.29
C MET A 1 -20.80 -31.89 15.85
N SER A 2 -21.24 -31.02 14.95
CA SER A 2 -20.82 -31.05 13.56
C SER A 2 -19.44 -30.39 13.48
N GLU A 3 -18.42 -31.19 13.20
CA GLU A 3 -17.12 -30.66 12.80
C GLU A 3 -17.36 -29.81 11.54
N THR A 4 -17.18 -28.50 11.67
CA THR A 4 -17.05 -27.62 10.52
C THR A 4 -15.83 -28.12 9.76
N PRO A 5 -15.93 -28.48 8.46
CA PRO A 5 -14.77 -28.91 7.72
C PRO A 5 -13.73 -27.79 7.76
N GLU A 6 -12.54 -28.10 8.26
CA GLU A 6 -11.41 -27.19 8.27
C GLU A 6 -11.11 -26.84 6.80
N LEU A 7 -11.35 -25.59 6.43
CA LEU A 7 -11.03 -25.13 5.07
C LEU A 7 -9.51 -25.26 4.90
N PRO A 8 -9.04 -25.81 3.76
CA PRO A 8 -7.62 -25.89 3.50
C PRO A 8 -7.00 -24.49 3.60
N GLU A 9 -5.83 -24.40 4.20
CA GLU A 9 -5.11 -23.12 4.27
C GLU A 9 -4.81 -22.60 2.85
N PRO A 10 -5.05 -21.31 2.58
CA PRO A 10 -4.69 -20.72 1.30
C PRO A 10 -3.19 -20.91 1.07
N ARG A 11 -2.81 -21.39 -0.11
CA ARG A 11 -1.42 -21.61 -0.48
C ARG A 11 -0.97 -20.75 -1.64
N THR A 12 -1.92 -20.20 -2.40
CA THR A 12 -1.64 -19.44 -3.60
C THR A 12 -2.35 -18.10 -3.60
N TYR A 13 -1.70 -17.09 -4.21
CA TYR A 13 -2.27 -15.76 -4.30
C TYR A 13 -2.15 -15.18 -5.71
N ALA A 14 -3.04 -14.25 -6.01
CA ALA A 14 -2.94 -13.33 -7.15
C ALA A 14 -3.20 -11.90 -6.69
N VAL A 15 -2.40 -10.95 -7.18
CA VAL A 15 -2.62 -9.52 -6.99
C VAL A 15 -2.86 -8.89 -8.36
N ARG A 16 -3.97 -8.16 -8.49
CA ARG A 16 -4.29 -7.40 -9.69
C ARG A 16 -4.37 -5.92 -9.38
N THR A 17 -3.60 -5.12 -10.09
CA THR A 17 -3.53 -3.68 -9.89
C THR A 17 -4.35 -2.94 -10.93
N TYR A 18 -5.10 -1.95 -10.47
CA TYR A 18 -5.80 -0.98 -11.30
C TYR A 18 -5.40 0.42 -10.85
N GLY A 19 -4.41 1.05 -11.52
CA GLY A 19 -4.07 2.38 -11.04
C GLY A 19 -2.81 3.01 -11.59
N CYS A 20 -2.10 3.66 -10.71
CA CYS A 20 -0.84 4.35 -10.96
C CYS A 20 0.33 3.57 -10.35
N GLN A 21 1.55 4.04 -10.59
CA GLN A 21 2.77 3.44 -10.05
C GLN A 21 2.76 3.26 -8.52
N MET A 22 2.10 4.17 -7.77
CA MET A 22 1.94 3.98 -6.32
C MET A 22 1.12 2.73 -5.98
N ASN A 23 0.05 2.45 -6.75
CA ASN A 23 -0.71 1.21 -6.55
C ASN A 23 0.10 -0.02 -6.98
N GLU A 24 0.90 0.07 -8.06
CA GLU A 24 1.79 -1.03 -8.46
C GLU A 24 2.77 -1.35 -7.33
N HIS A 25 3.43 -0.34 -6.78
CA HIS A 25 4.34 -0.54 -5.66
C HIS A 25 3.65 -1.04 -4.37
N ASP A 26 2.44 -0.55 -4.07
CA ASP A 26 1.62 -1.11 -2.98
C ASP A 26 1.29 -2.59 -3.24
N SER A 27 1.07 -2.98 -4.50
CA SER A 27 0.83 -4.39 -4.88
C SER A 27 2.07 -5.27 -4.73
N GLU A 28 3.27 -4.76 -5.04
CA GLU A 28 4.53 -5.46 -4.77
C GLU A 28 4.72 -5.73 -3.27
N ARG A 29 4.33 -4.77 -2.41
CA ARG A 29 4.37 -4.94 -0.96
C ARG A 29 3.34 -5.95 -0.47
N ILE A 30 2.11 -5.89 -0.98
CA ILE A 30 1.09 -6.89 -0.67
C ILE A 30 1.58 -8.29 -1.06
N ALA A 31 2.15 -8.43 -2.25
CA ALA A 31 2.72 -9.70 -2.71
C ALA A 31 3.87 -10.17 -1.81
N GLY A 32 4.78 -9.26 -1.44
CA GLY A 32 5.88 -9.56 -0.52
C GLY A 32 5.42 -10.02 0.86
N LEU A 33 4.36 -9.40 1.41
CA LEU A 33 3.75 -9.82 2.67
C LEU A 33 3.14 -11.21 2.58
N LEU A 34 2.41 -11.50 1.50
CA LEU A 34 1.81 -12.81 1.27
C LEU A 34 2.89 -13.90 1.10
N GLU A 35 3.98 -13.62 0.39
CA GLU A 35 5.11 -14.54 0.26
C GLU A 35 5.86 -14.75 1.58
N ALA A 36 6.03 -13.69 2.38
CA ALA A 36 6.63 -13.78 3.72
C ALA A 36 5.79 -14.65 4.68
N ASP A 37 4.47 -14.70 4.47
CA ASP A 37 3.54 -15.59 5.19
C ASP A 37 3.49 -17.01 4.61
N GLY A 38 4.30 -17.32 3.62
CA GLY A 38 4.44 -18.66 3.02
C GLY A 38 3.51 -18.95 1.84
N LEU A 39 2.77 -17.98 1.33
CA LEU A 39 1.98 -18.14 0.13
C LEU A 39 2.86 -18.08 -1.12
N THR A 40 2.41 -18.72 -2.19
CA THR A 40 3.09 -18.68 -3.49
C THR A 40 2.19 -18.02 -4.53
N ARG A 41 2.79 -17.31 -5.49
CA ARG A 41 2.05 -16.70 -6.59
C ARG A 41 1.38 -17.76 -7.46
N ALA A 42 0.09 -17.66 -7.71
CA ALA A 42 -0.64 -18.57 -8.60
C ALA A 42 -0.22 -18.35 -10.06
N ALA A 43 -0.32 -19.40 -10.89
CA ALA A 43 -0.06 -19.29 -12.32
C ALA A 43 -1.12 -18.44 -13.04
N SER A 44 -2.35 -18.44 -12.52
CA SER A 44 -3.45 -17.61 -13.00
C SER A 44 -4.35 -17.18 -11.84
N GLU A 45 -5.13 -16.12 -12.03
CA GLU A 45 -6.09 -15.65 -11.02
C GLU A 45 -7.15 -16.71 -10.69
N ASP A 46 -7.57 -17.49 -11.69
CA ASP A 46 -8.58 -18.55 -11.52
C ASP A 46 -8.07 -19.71 -10.63
N GLU A 47 -6.77 -19.85 -10.49
CA GLU A 47 -6.13 -20.89 -9.66
C GLU A 47 -5.78 -20.40 -8.25
N ALA A 48 -5.81 -19.09 -8.03
CA ALA A 48 -5.46 -18.48 -6.74
C ALA A 48 -6.50 -18.82 -5.66
N ASP A 49 -6.02 -18.99 -4.42
CA ASP A 49 -6.84 -19.15 -3.24
C ASP A 49 -7.13 -17.79 -2.59
N ILE A 50 -6.24 -16.82 -2.78
CA ILE A 50 -6.42 -15.42 -2.37
C ILE A 50 -6.27 -14.53 -3.59
N ILE A 51 -7.26 -13.67 -3.82
CA ILE A 51 -7.25 -12.70 -4.92
C ILE A 51 -7.37 -11.30 -4.32
N VAL A 52 -6.34 -10.48 -4.52
CA VAL A 52 -6.30 -9.09 -4.07
C VAL A 52 -6.44 -8.16 -5.26
N LEU A 53 -7.45 -7.30 -5.24
CA LEU A 53 -7.67 -6.22 -6.21
C LEU A 53 -7.20 -4.90 -5.59
N ASN A 54 -6.04 -4.40 -6.00
CA ASN A 54 -5.53 -3.10 -5.56
C ASN A 54 -5.94 -2.01 -6.55
N THR A 55 -6.68 -1.00 -6.07
CA THR A 55 -7.43 -0.11 -6.93
C THR A 55 -7.18 1.37 -6.69
N CYS A 56 -7.13 2.12 -7.78
CA CYS A 56 -7.07 3.59 -7.79
C CYS A 56 -8.48 4.19 -7.86
N CYS A 57 -8.66 5.37 -7.28
CA CYS A 57 -9.92 6.12 -7.36
C CYS A 57 -9.84 7.41 -8.21
N ILE A 58 -8.71 7.67 -8.86
CA ILE A 58 -8.48 8.91 -9.62
C ILE A 58 -9.00 8.78 -11.06
N ARG A 59 -9.01 7.57 -11.60
CA ARG A 59 -9.43 7.30 -12.98
C ARG A 59 -10.84 6.71 -12.96
N GLU A 60 -11.80 7.40 -13.55
CA GLU A 60 -13.22 6.98 -13.65
C GLU A 60 -13.40 5.54 -14.16
N ASN A 61 -12.52 5.10 -15.07
CA ASN A 61 -12.53 3.73 -15.57
C ASN A 61 -12.01 2.68 -14.57
N ALA A 62 -11.35 3.08 -13.47
CA ALA A 62 -10.86 2.11 -12.48
C ALA A 62 -12.02 1.53 -11.66
N ASP A 63 -13.00 2.35 -11.30
CA ASP A 63 -14.21 1.93 -10.59
C ASP A 63 -14.98 0.89 -11.42
N ASN A 64 -15.21 1.17 -12.70
CA ASN A 64 -15.91 0.24 -13.60
C ASN A 64 -15.16 -1.09 -13.77
N LYS A 65 -13.82 -1.02 -13.87
CA LYS A 65 -12.98 -2.22 -13.97
C LYS A 65 -13.04 -3.06 -12.69
N LEU A 66 -12.99 -2.41 -11.52
CA LEU A 66 -13.10 -3.12 -10.25
C LEU A 66 -14.44 -3.87 -10.16
N TYR A 67 -15.56 -3.17 -10.31
CA TYR A 67 -16.87 -3.80 -10.17
C TYR A 67 -17.13 -4.86 -11.25
N GLY A 68 -16.59 -4.68 -12.46
CA GLY A 68 -16.60 -5.71 -13.49
C GLY A 68 -15.80 -6.97 -13.09
N ALA A 69 -14.61 -6.78 -12.53
CA ALA A 69 -13.80 -7.89 -12.01
C ALA A 69 -14.49 -8.59 -10.84
N LEU A 70 -15.05 -7.83 -9.88
CA LEU A 70 -15.80 -8.40 -8.77
C LEU A 70 -16.99 -9.24 -9.24
N GLY A 71 -17.68 -8.83 -10.33
CA GLY A 71 -18.72 -9.64 -10.94
C GLY A 71 -18.23 -11.00 -11.42
N ASN A 72 -17.05 -11.08 -12.04
CA ASN A 72 -16.43 -12.34 -12.46
C ASN A 72 -15.98 -13.19 -11.27
N LEU A 73 -15.39 -12.56 -10.25
CA LEU A 73 -14.94 -13.24 -9.03
C LEU A 73 -16.11 -13.82 -8.22
N LYS A 74 -17.29 -13.24 -8.31
CA LYS A 74 -18.49 -13.85 -7.73
C LYS A 74 -18.75 -15.23 -8.31
N VAL A 75 -18.68 -15.37 -9.64
CA VAL A 75 -18.89 -16.67 -10.31
C VAL A 75 -17.77 -17.66 -9.96
N LEU A 76 -16.53 -17.18 -9.83
CA LEU A 76 -15.41 -18.00 -9.37
C LEU A 76 -15.65 -18.52 -7.95
N LYS A 77 -16.04 -17.64 -7.04
CA LYS A 77 -16.28 -17.98 -5.63
C LYS A 77 -17.49 -18.92 -5.44
N GLU A 78 -18.51 -18.84 -6.29
CA GLU A 78 -19.61 -19.81 -6.30
C GLU A 78 -19.13 -21.24 -6.64
N LYS A 79 -18.08 -21.36 -7.48
CA LYS A 79 -17.46 -22.65 -7.84
C LYS A 79 -16.39 -23.11 -6.84
N ARG A 80 -15.70 -22.17 -6.24
CA ARG A 80 -14.60 -22.35 -5.28
C ARG A 80 -14.87 -21.52 -4.00
N PRO A 81 -15.75 -21.99 -3.11
CA PRO A 81 -16.18 -21.20 -1.93
C PRO A 81 -15.07 -20.82 -0.95
N HIS A 82 -13.93 -21.54 -0.98
CA HIS A 82 -12.76 -21.27 -0.13
C HIS A 82 -11.92 -20.09 -0.61
N VAL A 83 -12.11 -19.61 -1.85
CA VAL A 83 -11.37 -18.46 -2.39
C VAL A 83 -11.70 -17.21 -1.61
N GLN A 84 -10.68 -16.51 -1.15
CA GLN A 84 -10.81 -15.21 -0.50
C GLN A 84 -10.61 -14.07 -1.52
N VAL A 85 -11.48 -13.08 -1.47
CA VAL A 85 -11.41 -11.89 -2.33
C VAL A 85 -11.19 -10.67 -1.46
N ALA A 86 -10.09 -9.98 -1.67
CA ALA A 86 -9.77 -8.75 -0.99
C ALA A 86 -9.74 -7.55 -1.94
N VAL A 87 -10.19 -6.40 -1.48
CA VAL A 87 -10.12 -5.13 -2.21
C VAL A 87 -9.32 -4.14 -1.38
N GLY A 88 -8.21 -3.65 -1.95
CA GLY A 88 -7.33 -2.68 -1.32
C GLY A 88 -7.13 -1.40 -2.13
N GLY A 89 -6.41 -0.45 -1.55
CA GLY A 89 -5.95 0.76 -2.23
C GLY A 89 -6.89 1.96 -2.13
N CYS A 90 -6.65 2.95 -2.99
CA CYS A 90 -7.32 4.26 -2.90
C CYS A 90 -8.84 4.20 -3.04
N LEU A 91 -9.37 3.26 -3.85
CA LEU A 91 -10.81 3.13 -3.99
C LEU A 91 -11.43 2.49 -2.74
N ALA A 92 -10.75 1.52 -2.14
CA ALA A 92 -11.16 0.95 -0.87
C ALA A 92 -11.20 2.01 0.24
N GLN A 93 -10.18 2.87 0.31
CA GLN A 93 -10.12 4.00 1.22
C GLN A 93 -11.28 4.98 1.04
N LYS A 94 -11.70 5.22 -0.21
CA LYS A 94 -12.79 6.14 -0.56
C LYS A 94 -14.17 5.52 -0.32
N ASP A 95 -14.43 4.32 -0.85
CA ASP A 95 -15.76 3.72 -0.95
C ASP A 95 -16.12 2.84 0.26
N ARG A 96 -15.11 2.36 1.01
CA ARG A 96 -15.28 1.66 2.30
C ARG A 96 -16.33 0.52 2.21
N ASP A 97 -17.32 0.58 3.07
CA ASP A 97 -18.44 -0.38 3.17
C ASP A 97 -19.32 -0.44 1.90
N LEU A 98 -19.30 0.59 1.06
CA LEU A 98 -20.03 0.58 -0.22
C LEU A 98 -19.58 -0.57 -1.13
N ILE A 99 -18.29 -0.95 -1.06
CA ILE A 99 -17.75 -2.08 -1.83
C ILE A 99 -18.47 -3.36 -1.43
N GLN A 100 -18.57 -3.64 -0.14
CA GLN A 100 -19.26 -4.84 0.37
C GLN A 100 -20.77 -4.81 0.13
N GLN A 101 -21.40 -3.63 0.23
CA GLN A 101 -22.83 -3.48 -0.09
C GLN A 101 -23.12 -3.85 -1.55
N ARG A 102 -22.22 -3.51 -2.49
CA ARG A 102 -22.37 -3.83 -3.91
C ARG A 102 -21.86 -5.21 -4.29
N ALA A 103 -20.89 -5.72 -3.56
CA ALA A 103 -20.22 -6.99 -3.82
C ALA A 103 -20.04 -7.78 -2.52
N GLY A 104 -21.15 -8.32 -1.98
CA GLY A 104 -21.20 -9.03 -0.71
C GLY A 104 -20.37 -10.32 -0.64
N HIS A 105 -19.71 -10.71 -1.72
CA HIS A 105 -18.79 -11.84 -1.78
C HIS A 105 -17.32 -11.42 -1.52
N VAL A 106 -17.05 -10.13 -1.33
CA VAL A 106 -15.73 -9.61 -0.92
C VAL A 106 -15.54 -9.93 0.56
N ASP A 107 -14.43 -10.57 0.89
CA ASP A 107 -14.09 -10.97 2.26
C ASP A 107 -13.37 -9.87 3.03
N VAL A 108 -12.48 -9.13 2.35
CA VAL A 108 -11.68 -8.09 3.00
C VAL A 108 -11.72 -6.79 2.19
N VAL A 109 -11.95 -5.68 2.87
CA VAL A 109 -11.77 -4.32 2.32
C VAL A 109 -10.79 -3.58 3.22
N PHE A 110 -9.66 -3.11 2.67
CA PHE A 110 -8.65 -2.40 3.43
C PHE A 110 -8.14 -1.14 2.71
N GLY A 111 -7.87 -0.11 3.49
CA GLY A 111 -7.41 1.18 2.99
C GLY A 111 -5.94 1.20 2.59
N THR A 112 -5.50 2.33 2.04
CA THR A 112 -4.10 2.58 1.66
C THR A 112 -3.13 2.55 2.85
N HIS A 113 -3.63 2.84 4.05
CA HIS A 113 -2.85 2.85 5.29
C HIS A 113 -2.80 1.49 5.99
N ASN A 114 -3.57 0.51 5.49
CA ASN A 114 -3.70 -0.83 6.08
C ASN A 114 -2.90 -1.91 5.32
N VAL A 115 -2.07 -1.55 4.33
CA VAL A 115 -1.34 -2.52 3.50
C VAL A 115 -0.52 -3.48 4.36
N HIS A 116 0.11 -3.00 5.43
CA HIS A 116 0.91 -3.81 6.37
C HIS A 116 0.08 -4.88 7.10
N ARG A 117 -1.23 -4.73 7.19
CA ARG A 117 -2.14 -5.66 7.86
C ARG A 117 -2.87 -6.61 6.92
N ALA A 118 -2.54 -6.59 5.62
CA ALA A 118 -3.28 -7.35 4.61
C ALA A 118 -3.40 -8.84 4.95
N VAL A 119 -2.33 -9.49 5.43
CA VAL A 119 -2.32 -10.90 5.85
C VAL A 119 -3.21 -11.13 7.06
N GLU A 120 -3.07 -10.31 8.10
CA GLU A 120 -3.88 -10.43 9.32
C GLU A 120 -5.38 -10.29 9.02
N LEU A 121 -5.75 -9.34 8.16
CA LEU A 121 -7.14 -9.12 7.77
C LEU A 121 -7.72 -10.29 6.96
N LEU A 122 -6.91 -10.93 6.12
CA LEU A 122 -7.29 -12.14 5.40
C LEU A 122 -7.52 -13.31 6.36
N ASP A 123 -6.66 -13.48 7.36
CA ASP A 123 -6.82 -14.51 8.38
C ASP A 123 -8.03 -14.24 9.28
N GLU A 124 -8.25 -12.99 9.67
CA GLU A 124 -9.43 -12.59 10.42
C GLU A 124 -10.72 -12.87 9.63
N ALA A 125 -10.75 -12.52 8.34
CA ALA A 125 -11.91 -12.77 7.50
C ALA A 125 -12.20 -14.27 7.32
N ARG A 126 -11.16 -15.10 7.29
CA ARG A 126 -11.31 -16.55 7.23
C ARG A 126 -11.97 -17.14 8.48
N GLN A 127 -11.66 -16.58 9.65
CA GLN A 127 -12.15 -17.09 10.92
C GLN A 127 -13.52 -16.50 11.32
N ASN A 128 -13.73 -15.22 11.08
CA ASN A 128 -14.82 -14.43 11.63
C ASN A 128 -15.84 -13.93 10.58
N GLY A 129 -15.59 -14.17 9.28
CA GLY A 129 -16.36 -13.60 8.19
C GLY A 129 -15.80 -12.27 7.70
N SER A 130 -16.51 -11.62 6.77
CA SER A 130 -16.00 -10.45 6.06
C SER A 130 -15.57 -9.30 6.97
N VAL A 131 -14.43 -8.68 6.64
CA VAL A 131 -13.78 -7.61 7.41
C VAL A 131 -13.63 -6.35 6.56
N ILE A 132 -13.91 -5.19 7.15
CA ILE A 132 -13.60 -3.87 6.57
C ILE A 132 -12.73 -3.14 7.56
N GLU A 133 -11.53 -2.76 7.16
CA GLU A 133 -10.65 -1.94 7.97
C GLU A 133 -10.07 -0.78 7.16
N ILE A 134 -10.44 0.43 7.55
CA ILE A 134 -9.99 1.67 6.93
C ILE A 134 -9.38 2.55 8.01
N LEU A 135 -8.07 2.68 8.01
CA LEU A 135 -7.38 3.66 8.85
C LEU A 135 -7.49 5.04 8.19
N GLU A 136 -7.87 6.05 8.97
CA GLU A 136 -8.07 7.42 8.47
C GLU A 136 -6.73 8.10 8.18
N GLU A 137 -5.72 7.87 9.01
CA GLU A 137 -4.38 8.48 8.88
C GLU A 137 -3.29 7.52 9.33
N VAL A 138 -2.11 7.63 8.73
CA VAL A 138 -0.89 7.04 9.28
C VAL A 138 -0.51 7.87 10.50
N VAL A 139 -0.42 7.23 11.67
CA VAL A 139 0.05 7.90 12.88
C VAL A 139 1.52 8.26 12.67
N ARG A 140 1.84 9.56 12.72
CA ARG A 140 3.18 10.10 12.39
C ARG A 140 4.31 9.57 13.27
N ASP A 141 3.98 9.05 14.45
CA ASP A 141 4.96 8.56 15.43
C ASP A 141 5.39 7.10 15.21
N ASP A 142 4.70 6.36 14.33
CA ASP A 142 5.05 5.00 13.97
C ASP A 142 5.95 4.98 12.73
N ALA A 143 7.22 5.33 12.90
CA ALA A 143 8.23 5.18 11.85
C ALA A 143 8.36 3.72 11.36
N GLU A 144 7.95 2.75 12.17
CA GLU A 144 7.87 1.33 11.83
C GLU A 144 6.73 1.01 10.85
N LEU A 145 5.69 1.86 10.77
CA LEU A 145 4.54 1.68 9.89
C LEU A 145 4.70 2.34 8.51
N PHE A 146 5.85 2.99 8.26
CA PHE A 146 6.09 3.51 6.91
C PHE A 146 6.17 2.31 5.94
N PRO A 147 5.37 2.28 4.88
CA PRO A 147 5.27 1.13 3.97
C PRO A 147 6.59 0.62 3.39
N SER A 148 7.66 1.38 3.49
CA SER A 148 8.99 1.01 2.97
C SER A 148 9.71 -0.11 3.74
N ALA A 149 9.34 -0.35 4.99
CA ALA A 149 9.90 -1.46 5.77
C ALA A 149 9.24 -2.82 5.44
N LEU A 150 8.20 -2.81 4.62
CA LEU A 150 7.48 -4.02 4.25
C LEU A 150 8.27 -4.85 3.23
N PRO A 151 8.21 -6.19 3.33
CA PRO A 151 8.71 -7.07 2.29
C PRO A 151 8.13 -6.67 0.94
N THR A 152 8.96 -6.65 -0.11
CA THR A 152 8.53 -6.25 -1.45
C THR A 152 8.89 -7.35 -2.43
N ARG A 153 7.92 -7.80 -3.22
CA ARG A 153 8.16 -8.68 -4.34
C ARG A 153 8.12 -7.87 -5.63
N ARG A 154 9.30 -7.66 -6.21
CA ARG A 154 9.45 -6.98 -7.50
C ARG A 154 9.14 -7.94 -8.65
N ASP A 155 8.48 -7.45 -9.69
CA ASP A 155 8.27 -8.20 -10.93
C ASP A 155 9.50 -8.14 -11.84
N GLU A 156 10.34 -7.08 -11.71
CA GLU A 156 11.55 -6.86 -12.51
C GLU A 156 12.79 -6.85 -11.61
N ASP A 157 13.79 -7.65 -11.97
CA ASP A 157 15.03 -7.76 -11.17
C ASP A 157 15.94 -6.53 -11.30
N HIS A 158 15.87 -5.83 -12.45
CA HIS A 158 16.76 -4.72 -12.77
C HIS A 158 16.22 -3.35 -12.37
N SER A 159 14.93 -3.23 -12.05
CA SER A 159 14.29 -1.97 -11.69
C SER A 159 13.54 -2.06 -10.35
N ALA A 160 13.50 -0.95 -9.61
CA ALA A 160 12.79 -0.85 -8.36
C ALA A 160 12.11 0.52 -8.19
N TRP A 161 11.01 0.51 -7.47
CA TRP A 161 10.37 1.74 -6.99
C TRP A 161 10.77 2.01 -5.55
N VAL A 162 11.12 3.28 -5.27
CA VAL A 162 11.44 3.75 -3.92
C VAL A 162 10.49 4.89 -3.57
N THR A 163 9.66 4.69 -2.58
CA THR A 163 8.75 5.74 -2.11
C THR A 163 9.50 6.76 -1.26
N LEU A 164 9.55 8.01 -1.72
CA LEU A 164 10.11 9.14 -0.99
C LEU A 164 9.17 9.65 0.10
N GLN A 165 7.91 9.72 -0.24
CA GLN A 165 6.86 10.27 0.61
C GLN A 165 5.50 9.70 0.26
N ILE A 166 4.58 9.74 1.21
CA ILE A 166 3.16 9.42 1.04
C ILE A 166 2.32 10.65 1.37
N GLY A 167 1.10 10.70 0.82
CA GLY A 167 0.19 11.80 1.04
C GLY A 167 0.55 13.07 0.27
N CYS A 168 -0.25 14.11 0.42
CA CYS A 168 -0.04 15.40 -0.23
C CYS A 168 -0.83 16.50 0.49
N ASP A 169 -0.16 17.60 0.83
CA ASP A 169 -0.76 18.76 1.50
C ASP A 169 -1.31 19.81 0.51
N ASN A 170 -1.24 19.57 -0.80
CA ASN A 170 -1.77 20.49 -1.79
C ASN A 170 -3.30 20.46 -1.83
N SER A 171 -3.90 21.63 -2.05
CA SER A 171 -5.36 21.87 -2.12
C SER A 171 -5.86 21.96 -3.58
N CYS A 172 -5.45 21.06 -4.46
CA CYS A 172 -5.88 21.05 -5.87
C CYS A 172 -7.38 20.73 -5.96
N ALA A 173 -8.14 21.49 -6.78
CA ALA A 173 -9.61 21.46 -6.82
C ALA A 173 -10.25 20.08 -7.12
N PHE A 174 -9.58 19.25 -7.91
CA PHE A 174 -10.09 17.90 -8.28
C PHE A 174 -9.33 16.75 -7.63
N CYS A 175 -8.35 17.02 -6.78
CA CYS A 175 -7.46 15.99 -6.29
C CYS A 175 -8.04 15.33 -5.04
N ILE A 176 -8.25 14.02 -5.11
CA ILE A 176 -8.71 13.22 -3.98
C ILE A 176 -7.55 12.70 -3.10
N VAL A 177 -6.30 12.86 -3.54
CA VAL A 177 -5.12 12.29 -2.87
C VAL A 177 -5.06 12.58 -1.38
N PRO A 178 -5.26 13.84 -0.90
CA PRO A 178 -5.25 14.12 0.54
C PRO A 178 -6.27 13.29 1.33
N SER A 179 -7.43 13.02 0.75
CA SER A 179 -8.50 12.25 1.40
C SER A 179 -8.26 10.74 1.44
N VAL A 180 -7.41 10.20 0.53
CA VAL A 180 -7.21 8.74 0.41
C VAL A 180 -5.79 8.30 0.73
N ARG A 181 -4.82 9.23 0.82
CA ARG A 181 -3.42 8.95 1.19
C ARG A 181 -2.92 9.82 2.33
N GLY A 182 -3.78 10.70 2.85
CA GLY A 182 -3.50 11.53 4.00
C GLY A 182 -2.57 12.71 3.72
N GLN A 183 -2.08 13.29 4.81
CA GLN A 183 -1.11 14.39 4.80
C GLN A 183 0.25 13.92 4.28
N GLU A 184 1.05 14.88 3.83
CA GLU A 184 2.39 14.62 3.36
C GLU A 184 3.31 14.17 4.49
N ILE A 185 3.90 12.97 4.33
CA ILE A 185 4.89 12.40 5.23
C ILE A 185 6.09 11.98 4.40
N SER A 186 7.22 12.66 4.60
CA SER A 186 8.50 12.34 3.95
C SER A 186 9.26 11.28 4.75
N ARG A 187 9.86 10.35 4.05
CA ARG A 187 10.78 9.38 4.66
C ARG A 187 12.09 10.05 5.07
N PRO A 188 12.71 9.62 6.18
CA PRO A 188 14.06 10.05 6.54
C PRO A 188 15.06 9.75 5.43
N PHE A 189 15.94 10.71 5.13
CA PHE A 189 16.91 10.60 4.04
C PHE A 189 17.84 9.39 4.19
N GLY A 190 18.28 9.10 5.42
CA GLY A 190 19.13 7.95 5.70
C GLY A 190 18.49 6.60 5.33
N GLN A 191 17.18 6.45 5.60
CA GLN A 191 16.45 5.24 5.21
C GLN A 191 16.36 5.07 3.68
N LEU A 192 16.19 6.17 2.94
CA LEU A 192 16.18 6.14 1.48
C LEU A 192 17.52 5.72 0.91
N VAL A 193 18.61 6.28 1.44
CA VAL A 193 19.97 5.93 1.00
C VAL A 193 20.26 4.47 1.29
N SER A 194 19.95 3.99 2.50
CA SER A 194 20.15 2.58 2.87
C SER A 194 19.39 1.64 1.95
N GLU A 195 18.10 1.92 1.68
CA GLU A 195 17.31 1.09 0.75
C GLU A 195 17.89 1.09 -0.67
N ILE A 196 18.34 2.25 -1.16
CA ILE A 196 18.95 2.36 -2.49
C ILE A 196 20.29 1.60 -2.56
N GLU A 197 21.09 1.63 -1.48
CA GLU A 197 22.33 0.87 -1.39
C GLU A 197 22.06 -0.64 -1.39
N ASP A 198 21.07 -1.09 -0.64
CA ASP A 198 20.66 -2.50 -0.61
C ASP A 198 20.16 -2.96 -1.98
N LEU A 199 19.28 -2.19 -2.62
CA LEU A 199 18.77 -2.46 -3.97
C LEU A 199 19.90 -2.53 -5.01
N SER A 200 20.86 -1.61 -4.92
CA SER A 200 22.05 -1.61 -5.79
C SER A 200 22.93 -2.84 -5.55
N GLY A 201 23.06 -3.27 -4.29
CA GLY A 201 23.76 -4.50 -3.90
C GLY A 201 23.11 -5.76 -4.47
N ASP A 202 21.78 -5.77 -4.58
CA ASP A 202 20.97 -6.82 -5.19
C ASP A 202 20.99 -6.79 -6.73
N GLY A 203 21.69 -5.83 -7.36
CA GLY A 203 21.83 -5.74 -8.80
C GLY A 203 20.80 -4.87 -9.51
N VAL A 204 19.97 -4.12 -8.77
CA VAL A 204 19.06 -3.13 -9.34
C VAL A 204 19.86 -2.00 -9.99
N THR A 205 19.58 -1.69 -11.26
CA THR A 205 20.27 -0.67 -12.05
C THR A 205 19.40 0.55 -12.37
N GLU A 206 18.09 0.45 -12.15
CA GLU A 206 17.14 1.53 -12.37
C GLU A 206 16.26 1.72 -11.14
N ILE A 207 16.22 2.95 -10.60
CA ILE A 207 15.40 3.30 -9.46
C ILE A 207 14.45 4.43 -9.83
N THR A 208 13.16 4.20 -9.67
CA THR A 208 12.12 5.22 -9.84
C THR A 208 11.66 5.72 -8.47
N LEU A 209 11.86 7.01 -8.22
CA LEU A 209 11.44 7.66 -6.99
C LEU A 209 9.95 8.02 -7.05
N LEU A 210 9.18 7.55 -6.06
CA LEU A 210 7.73 7.73 -6.01
C LEU A 210 7.30 8.70 -4.91
N GLY A 211 6.27 9.49 -5.22
CA GLY A 211 5.58 10.39 -4.30
C GLY A 211 4.39 11.05 -5.00
N GLN A 212 3.42 11.55 -4.23
CA GLN A 212 2.28 12.29 -4.79
C GLN A 212 2.68 13.70 -5.23
N ASN A 213 3.71 14.27 -4.59
CA ASN A 213 4.33 15.53 -4.96
C ASN A 213 5.82 15.49 -4.62
N VAL A 214 6.63 14.83 -5.43
CA VAL A 214 8.07 14.63 -5.16
C VAL A 214 8.86 15.94 -4.97
N ASN A 215 8.35 17.06 -5.50
CA ASN A 215 9.00 18.37 -5.33
C ASN A 215 8.89 18.93 -3.91
N SER A 216 8.00 18.42 -3.08
CA SER A 216 7.85 18.83 -1.67
C SER A 216 8.62 17.92 -0.70
N TYR A 217 9.29 16.88 -1.19
CA TYR A 217 10.03 15.96 -0.34
C TYR A 217 10.92 16.69 0.67
N GLY A 218 10.82 16.28 1.93
CA GLY A 218 11.58 16.84 3.04
C GLY A 218 11.03 18.15 3.61
N ARG A 219 9.94 18.71 3.05
CA ARG A 219 9.34 19.94 3.56
C ARG A 219 8.82 19.79 4.98
N ASP A 220 8.14 18.70 5.28
CA ASP A 220 7.63 18.39 6.63
C ASP A 220 8.78 18.14 7.61
N LEU A 221 9.86 17.49 7.20
CA LEU A 221 11.08 17.30 7.99
C LEU A 221 11.74 18.65 8.32
N THR A 222 11.89 19.53 7.33
CA THR A 222 12.48 20.86 7.51
C THR A 222 11.63 21.75 8.42
N LEU A 223 10.30 21.65 8.32
CA LEU A 223 9.39 22.44 9.16
C LEU A 223 9.48 22.03 10.64
N ARG A 224 9.77 20.76 10.95
CA ARG A 224 10.01 20.30 12.33
C ARG A 224 11.28 20.92 12.93
N LEU A 225 12.30 21.14 12.12
CA LEU A 225 13.58 21.73 12.56
C LEU A 225 13.50 23.27 12.70
N ARG A 226 12.58 23.94 12.03
CA ARG A 226 12.44 25.41 12.05
C ARG A 226 12.23 26.04 13.43
N PRO A 227 11.47 25.43 14.39
CA PRO A 227 11.32 26.00 15.73
C PRO A 227 12.64 26.06 16.53
N GLU A 228 13.60 25.23 16.18
CA GLU A 228 14.91 25.12 16.83
C GLU A 228 15.97 26.02 16.15
N ALA A 229 15.68 26.50 14.94
CA ALA A 229 16.59 27.39 14.22
C ALA A 229 16.51 28.83 14.77
N PRO A 230 17.63 29.50 15.09
CA PRO A 230 17.63 30.90 15.50
C PRO A 230 16.95 31.77 14.43
N SER A 231 16.13 32.72 14.87
CA SER A 231 15.47 33.67 13.97
C SER A 231 16.53 34.47 13.20
N GLY A 232 16.67 34.21 11.89
CA GLY A 232 17.68 34.88 11.04
C GLY A 232 18.61 33.93 10.28
N THR A 233 18.46 32.63 10.42
CA THR A 233 19.24 31.66 9.66
C THR A 233 18.82 31.60 8.18
N ASP A 234 19.79 31.70 7.30
CA ASP A 234 19.64 31.55 5.84
C ASP A 234 19.15 30.15 5.49
N GLN A 235 18.44 30.00 4.38
CA GLN A 235 17.93 28.70 3.87
C GLN A 235 19.04 27.64 3.69
N THR A 236 20.28 28.09 3.46
CA THR A 236 21.47 27.23 3.43
C THR A 236 21.79 26.60 4.79
N GLU A 237 21.55 27.30 5.89
CA GLU A 237 21.76 26.73 7.24
C GLU A 237 20.65 25.76 7.64
N ALA A 238 19.41 26.01 7.22
CA ALA A 238 18.32 25.05 7.40
C ALA A 238 18.56 23.74 6.64
N GLY A 239 19.13 23.82 5.44
CA GLY A 239 19.56 22.65 4.68
C GLY A 239 20.71 21.88 5.35
N GLN A 240 21.65 22.59 6.01
CA GLN A 240 22.73 21.97 6.76
C GLN A 240 22.24 21.31 8.07
N LEU A 241 21.30 21.94 8.77
CA LEU A 241 20.66 21.37 9.94
C LEU A 241 19.87 20.09 9.59
N TRP A 242 19.10 20.13 8.49
CA TRP A 242 18.41 18.95 7.97
C TRP A 242 19.40 17.85 7.58
N ALA A 243 20.55 18.22 7.02
CA ALA A 243 21.61 17.29 6.67
C ALA A 243 22.33 16.67 7.88
N GLN A 244 22.24 17.27 9.05
CA GLN A 244 22.84 16.83 10.30
C GLN A 244 21.85 16.13 11.25
N ASP A 245 20.57 16.11 10.90
CA ASP A 245 19.52 15.48 11.71
C ASP A 245 19.80 13.98 11.87
N GLU A 246 19.64 13.48 13.10
CA GLU A 246 19.84 12.07 13.45
C GLU A 246 18.83 11.12 12.78
N THR A 247 17.75 11.66 12.20
CA THR A 247 16.81 10.91 11.33
C THR A 247 17.50 10.36 10.06
N ARG A 248 18.78 10.59 9.89
CA ARG A 248 19.64 10.01 8.85
C ARG A 248 20.05 8.56 9.10
N ARG A 249 19.82 8.06 10.32
CA ARG A 249 20.29 6.72 10.71
C ARG A 249 19.15 5.71 10.69
#